data_66e87a9c778022640be0cc4e107131c1
#
_entry.id   66e87a9c778022640be0cc4e107131c1
#
_cell.length_a   1.000
_cell.length_b   1.000
_cell.length_c   1.000
_cell.angle_alpha   90.00
_cell.angle_beta   90.00
_cell.angle_gamma   90.00
#
_symmetry.space_group_name_H-M   'P 1'
#
loop_
_entity.id
_entity.type
_entity.pdbx_description
1 polymer ?
#
loop_
_entity_poly.entity_id
_entity_poly.type
_entity_poly.pdbx_seq_one_letter_code
_entity_poly.pdbx_strand_id
1 'polypeptide(L)'
;SYAAPGDILRKSPDELKQLKEAGLTMLYYGMESGDSKTLKDIRKGVNGEQSIGVGKRVRAAGMDLSIMIILGIAGAPGSMQHALATAHAINEIKPTYLSALSLMLYRGSELKAQFERGEFTPLPPYGLMEELKVIIEHLELPETDPMVFRSNHVSNYIRLAATLPRD
;
A
#
# COMPACT_ATOMS: atom_id res chain seq x y z
N SER A 1 -2.46 -16.04 0.23
CA SER A 1 -1.24 -16.05 -0.59
C SER A 1 -0.76 -14.65 -0.89
N TYR A 2 0.52 -14.48 -1.25
CA TYR A 2 1.03 -13.23 -1.82
C TYR A 2 0.79 -13.20 -3.33
N ALA A 3 0.54 -12.01 -3.88
CA ALA A 3 0.36 -11.79 -5.31
C ALA A 3 1.08 -10.52 -5.79
N ALA A 4 1.80 -10.64 -6.90
CA ALA A 4 2.31 -9.49 -7.62
C ALA A 4 1.22 -8.88 -8.53
N PRO A 5 1.30 -7.58 -8.89
CA PRO A 5 0.32 -6.95 -9.77
C PRO A 5 0.07 -7.74 -11.07
N GLY A 6 1.14 -8.20 -11.71
CA GLY A 6 1.05 -8.98 -12.94
C GLY A 6 0.31 -10.31 -12.80
N ASP A 7 0.32 -10.91 -11.61
CA ASP A 7 -0.40 -12.17 -11.37
C ASP A 7 -1.91 -11.96 -11.40
N ILE A 8 -2.37 -10.81 -10.93
CA ILE A 8 -3.78 -10.43 -10.92
C ILE A 8 -4.23 -9.89 -12.27
N LEU A 9 -3.42 -9.02 -12.90
CA LEU A 9 -3.78 -8.36 -14.15
C LEU A 9 -3.91 -9.35 -15.33
N ARG A 10 -3.15 -10.45 -15.30
CA ARG A 10 -3.22 -11.50 -16.35
C ARG A 10 -4.41 -12.43 -16.21
N LYS A 11 -5.10 -12.45 -15.08
CA LYS A 11 -6.25 -13.35 -14.87
C LYS A 11 -7.56 -12.67 -15.27
N SER A 12 -8.46 -13.44 -15.84
CA SER A 12 -9.83 -12.99 -16.06
C SER A 12 -10.60 -12.90 -14.73
N PRO A 13 -11.73 -12.17 -14.68
CA PRO A 13 -12.62 -12.18 -13.51
C PRO A 13 -13.08 -13.58 -13.10
N ASP A 14 -13.35 -14.45 -14.08
CA ASP A 14 -13.82 -15.83 -13.81
C ASP A 14 -12.69 -16.69 -13.22
N GLU A 15 -11.44 -16.55 -13.70
CA GLU A 15 -10.30 -17.24 -13.09
C GLU A 15 -10.07 -16.80 -11.63
N LEU A 16 -10.25 -15.51 -11.31
CA LEU A 16 -10.16 -15.05 -9.93
C LEU A 16 -11.27 -15.63 -9.05
N LYS A 17 -12.52 -15.75 -9.57
CA LYS A 17 -13.62 -16.41 -8.86
C LYS A 17 -13.34 -17.89 -8.64
N GLN A 18 -12.86 -18.61 -9.65
CA GLN A 18 -12.48 -20.01 -9.53
C GLN A 18 -11.41 -20.22 -8.44
N LEU A 19 -10.42 -19.33 -8.34
CA LEU A 19 -9.43 -19.37 -7.26
C LEU A 19 -10.08 -19.18 -5.88
N LYS A 20 -11.07 -18.27 -5.77
CA LYS A 20 -11.84 -18.09 -4.53
C LYS A 20 -12.61 -19.35 -4.18
N GLU A 21 -13.31 -19.96 -5.14
CA GLU A 21 -14.08 -21.20 -4.96
C GLU A 21 -13.19 -22.38 -4.59
N ALA A 22 -11.96 -22.43 -5.13
CA ALA A 22 -10.94 -23.42 -4.77
C ALA A 22 -10.31 -23.20 -3.38
N GLY A 23 -10.77 -22.18 -2.62
CA GLY A 23 -10.34 -21.94 -1.24
C GLY A 23 -9.29 -20.83 -1.06
N LEU A 24 -8.91 -20.08 -2.10
CA LEU A 24 -8.05 -18.91 -1.95
C LEU A 24 -8.89 -17.73 -1.44
N THR A 25 -8.95 -17.58 -0.13
CA THR A 25 -9.83 -16.59 0.53
C THR A 25 -9.21 -15.22 0.70
N MET A 26 -7.87 -15.12 0.77
CA MET A 26 -7.16 -13.87 1.03
C MET A 26 -5.89 -13.74 0.18
N LEU A 27 -5.66 -12.53 -0.34
CA LEU A 27 -4.43 -12.13 -1.00
C LEU A 27 -3.71 -11.02 -0.24
N TYR A 28 -2.39 -11.12 -0.19
CA TYR A 28 -1.49 -10.09 0.29
C TYR A 28 -0.86 -9.39 -0.91
N TYR A 29 -1.04 -8.08 -0.98
CA TYR A 29 -0.57 -7.25 -2.07
C TYR A 29 0.29 -6.10 -1.56
N GLY A 30 1.58 -6.13 -1.89
CA GLY A 30 2.46 -4.99 -1.69
C GLY A 30 2.14 -3.92 -2.72
N MET A 31 1.29 -2.96 -2.38
CA MET A 31 1.01 -1.80 -3.22
C MET A 31 2.16 -0.81 -3.16
N GLU A 32 2.78 -0.66 -2.00
CA GLU A 32 3.87 0.23 -1.60
C GLU A 32 3.47 1.72 -1.63
N SER A 33 2.82 2.19 -2.70
CA SER A 33 2.38 3.55 -2.92
C SER A 33 1.15 3.59 -3.84
N GLY A 34 0.34 4.64 -3.74
CA GLY A 34 -0.67 5.01 -4.74
C GLY A 34 -0.13 5.97 -5.79
N ASP A 35 1.06 6.58 -5.57
CA ASP A 35 1.62 7.58 -6.47
C ASP A 35 2.38 6.95 -7.65
N SER A 36 1.96 7.27 -8.87
CA SER A 36 2.53 6.73 -10.11
C SER A 36 4.02 7.07 -10.29
N LYS A 37 4.45 8.24 -9.83
CA LYS A 37 5.87 8.63 -9.91
C LYS A 37 6.70 7.76 -8.97
N THR A 38 6.28 7.62 -7.74
CA THR A 38 6.94 6.77 -6.73
C THR A 38 7.01 5.32 -7.20
N LEU A 39 5.89 4.77 -7.71
CA LEU A 39 5.85 3.40 -8.25
C LEU A 39 6.81 3.20 -9.43
N LYS A 40 6.96 4.19 -10.30
CA LYS A 40 7.93 4.18 -11.39
C LYS A 40 9.37 4.20 -10.86
N ASP A 41 9.66 5.08 -9.90
CA ASP A 41 11.00 5.26 -9.34
C ASP A 41 11.49 3.98 -8.64
N ILE A 42 10.62 3.27 -7.95
CA ILE A 42 10.93 1.96 -7.33
C ILE A 42 10.79 0.76 -8.28
N ARG A 43 10.48 0.99 -9.55
CA ARG A 43 10.31 -0.04 -10.59
C ARG A 43 9.26 -1.09 -10.22
N LYS A 44 8.11 -0.66 -9.68
CA LYS A 44 7.03 -1.56 -9.25
C LYS A 44 6.37 -2.32 -10.40
N GLY A 45 6.52 -1.82 -11.64
CA GLY A 45 5.96 -2.46 -12.85
C GLY A 45 4.50 -2.12 -13.11
N VAL A 46 3.88 -1.28 -12.29
CA VAL A 46 2.53 -0.74 -12.45
C VAL A 46 2.50 0.72 -12.06
N ASN A 47 1.55 1.49 -12.58
CA ASN A 47 1.23 2.85 -12.12
C ASN A 47 0.09 2.83 -11.08
N GLY A 48 -0.29 4.00 -10.54
CA GLY A 48 -1.32 4.13 -9.52
C GLY A 48 -2.67 3.59 -9.96
N GLU A 49 -3.14 3.92 -11.16
CA GLU A 49 -4.40 3.45 -11.71
C GLU A 49 -4.43 1.91 -11.88
N GLN A 50 -3.35 1.35 -12.39
CA GLN A 50 -3.21 -0.10 -12.50
C GLN A 50 -3.19 -0.77 -11.13
N SER A 51 -2.55 -0.15 -10.14
CA SER A 51 -2.50 -0.63 -8.76
C SER A 51 -3.90 -0.65 -8.12
N ILE A 52 -4.71 0.40 -8.35
CA ILE A 52 -6.12 0.45 -7.97
C ILE A 52 -6.90 -0.67 -8.66
N GLY A 53 -6.70 -0.83 -9.98
CA GLY A 53 -7.34 -1.90 -10.76
C GLY A 53 -7.05 -3.29 -10.23
N VAL A 54 -5.79 -3.57 -9.80
CA VAL A 54 -5.42 -4.84 -9.14
C VAL A 54 -6.27 -5.07 -7.90
N GLY A 55 -6.33 -4.09 -7.00
CA GLY A 55 -7.09 -4.22 -5.76
C GLY A 55 -8.59 -4.43 -5.99
N LYS A 56 -9.19 -3.64 -6.88
CA LYS A 56 -10.62 -3.75 -7.25
C LYS A 56 -10.95 -5.13 -7.82
N ARG A 57 -10.10 -5.72 -8.64
CA ARG A 57 -10.32 -7.07 -9.21
C ARG A 57 -10.34 -8.15 -8.13
N VAL A 58 -9.45 -8.08 -7.15
CA VAL A 58 -9.42 -9.02 -6.02
C VAL A 58 -10.68 -8.90 -5.17
N ARG A 59 -11.07 -7.68 -4.82
CA ARG A 59 -12.30 -7.42 -4.04
C ARG A 59 -13.56 -7.86 -4.81
N ALA A 60 -13.64 -7.58 -6.10
CA ALA A 60 -14.76 -8.00 -6.96
C ALA A 60 -14.89 -9.53 -7.08
N ALA A 61 -13.80 -10.27 -6.94
CA ALA A 61 -13.83 -11.74 -6.88
C ALA A 61 -14.27 -12.29 -5.51
N GLY A 62 -14.58 -11.41 -4.53
CA GLY A 62 -15.02 -11.79 -3.19
C GLY A 62 -13.90 -12.28 -2.27
N MET A 63 -12.64 -12.00 -2.61
CA MET A 63 -11.49 -12.31 -1.77
C MET A 63 -11.20 -11.17 -0.80
N ASP A 64 -10.75 -11.50 0.41
CA ASP A 64 -10.13 -10.54 1.30
C ASP A 64 -8.82 -10.04 0.72
N LEU A 65 -8.55 -8.75 0.93
CA LEU A 65 -7.34 -8.12 0.42
C LEU A 65 -6.59 -7.43 1.57
N SER A 66 -5.34 -7.84 1.76
CA SER A 66 -4.40 -7.18 2.66
C SER A 66 -3.40 -6.36 1.84
N ILE A 67 -3.50 -5.03 1.92
CA ILE A 67 -2.58 -4.11 1.25
C ILE A 67 -1.46 -3.72 2.22
N MET A 68 -0.23 -3.69 1.69
CA MET A 68 0.93 -3.13 2.37
C MET A 68 1.39 -1.86 1.65
N ILE A 69 1.64 -0.80 2.43
CA ILE A 69 2.22 0.47 1.99
C ILE A 69 3.52 0.74 2.73
N ILE A 70 4.42 1.52 2.12
CA ILE A 70 5.71 1.84 2.72
C ILE A 70 5.82 3.35 2.95
N LEU A 71 5.76 3.75 4.21
CA LEU A 71 5.97 5.14 4.62
C LEU A 71 7.40 5.58 4.28
N GLY A 72 7.52 6.79 3.74
CA GLY A 72 8.80 7.38 3.37
C GLY A 72 9.38 6.91 2.04
N ILE A 73 8.69 6.02 1.31
CA ILE A 73 9.20 5.45 0.05
C ILE A 73 9.43 6.49 -1.05
N ALA A 74 8.68 7.60 -1.02
CA ALA A 74 8.81 8.71 -1.96
C ALA A 74 9.93 9.71 -1.59
N GLY A 75 10.58 9.52 -0.43
CA GLY A 75 11.49 10.49 0.14
C GLY A 75 10.81 11.77 0.60
N ALA A 76 11.56 12.67 1.24
CA ALA A 76 11.01 13.89 1.81
C ALA A 76 10.30 14.80 0.77
N PRO A 77 10.83 15.00 -0.45
CA PRO A 77 10.18 15.85 -1.44
C PRO A 77 8.85 15.29 -1.98
N GLY A 78 8.70 13.97 -1.99
CA GLY A 78 7.53 13.28 -2.56
C GLY A 78 6.48 12.88 -1.53
N SER A 79 6.74 13.06 -0.24
CA SER A 79 5.93 12.51 0.87
C SER A 79 4.45 12.89 0.80
N MET A 80 4.13 14.18 0.66
CA MET A 80 2.75 14.64 0.60
C MET A 80 1.99 14.06 -0.60
N GLN A 81 2.60 14.05 -1.78
CA GLN A 81 2.00 13.48 -2.98
C GLN A 81 1.77 11.97 -2.82
N HIS A 82 2.75 11.26 -2.27
CA HIS A 82 2.63 9.84 -1.95
C HIS A 82 1.48 9.58 -0.97
N ALA A 83 1.39 10.36 0.11
CA ALA A 83 0.36 10.19 1.13
C ALA A 83 -1.05 10.35 0.54
N LEU A 84 -1.30 11.46 -0.17
CA LEU A 84 -2.61 11.74 -0.77
C LEU A 84 -3.00 10.72 -1.85
N ALA A 85 -2.07 10.37 -2.74
CA ALA A 85 -2.32 9.37 -3.77
C ALA A 85 -2.55 7.97 -3.17
N THR A 86 -1.87 7.64 -2.07
CA THR A 86 -2.06 6.37 -1.36
C THR A 86 -3.43 6.33 -0.69
N ALA A 87 -3.85 7.38 0.02
CA ALA A 87 -5.18 7.46 0.60
C ALA A 87 -6.28 7.34 -0.48
N HIS A 88 -6.13 8.05 -1.61
CA HIS A 88 -7.04 7.92 -2.75
C HIS A 88 -7.12 6.47 -3.24
N ALA A 89 -5.98 5.79 -3.43
CA ALA A 89 -5.98 4.40 -3.88
C ALA A 89 -6.68 3.47 -2.88
N ILE A 90 -6.47 3.65 -1.57
CA ILE A 90 -7.15 2.86 -0.52
C ILE A 90 -8.66 3.11 -0.54
N ASN A 91 -9.11 4.35 -0.68
CA ASN A 91 -10.52 4.71 -0.78
C ASN A 91 -11.21 4.05 -1.99
N GLU A 92 -10.50 3.97 -3.12
CA GLU A 92 -11.00 3.31 -4.33
C GLU A 92 -11.05 1.78 -4.24
N ILE A 93 -10.07 1.17 -3.57
CA ILE A 93 -9.95 -0.29 -3.45
C ILE A 93 -10.82 -0.85 -2.33
N LYS A 94 -10.91 -0.14 -1.19
CA LYS A 94 -11.55 -0.59 0.05
C LYS A 94 -11.04 -1.96 0.49
N PRO A 95 -9.74 -2.09 0.82
CA PRO A 95 -9.18 -3.37 1.23
C PRO A 95 -9.70 -3.80 2.59
N THR A 96 -9.71 -5.11 2.87
CA THR A 96 -10.08 -5.65 4.19
C THR A 96 -9.03 -5.28 5.26
N TYR A 97 -7.75 -5.24 4.85
CA TYR A 97 -6.62 -4.92 5.72
C TYR A 97 -5.68 -3.92 5.06
N LEU A 98 -5.23 -2.94 5.84
CA LEU A 98 -4.16 -2.02 5.46
C LEU A 98 -3.01 -2.12 6.46
N SER A 99 -1.81 -2.41 5.98
CA SER A 99 -0.59 -2.42 6.80
C SER A 99 0.37 -1.35 6.32
N ALA A 100 0.77 -0.46 7.23
CA ALA A 100 1.82 0.52 6.98
C ALA A 100 3.15 0.04 7.57
N LEU A 101 4.21 0.08 6.76
CA LEU A 101 5.59 -0.22 7.14
C LEU A 101 6.45 1.01 6.88
N SER A 102 7.47 1.26 7.69
CA SER A 102 8.43 2.33 7.41
C SER A 102 9.55 1.84 6.51
N LEU A 103 9.97 2.70 5.58
CA LEU A 103 11.10 2.41 4.69
C LEU A 103 12.35 2.07 5.47
N MET A 104 12.98 0.97 5.12
CA MET A 104 14.31 0.56 5.59
C MET A 104 15.27 0.52 4.41
N LEU A 105 16.34 1.31 4.50
CA LEU A 105 17.37 1.37 3.46
C LEU A 105 18.38 0.23 3.64
N TYR A 106 18.10 -0.90 3.01
CA TYR A 106 18.97 -2.07 3.09
C TYR A 106 20.23 -1.92 2.22
N ARG A 107 21.35 -2.42 2.72
CA ARG A 107 22.59 -2.50 1.96
C ARG A 107 22.37 -3.27 0.66
N GLY A 108 22.82 -2.67 -0.46
CA GLY A 108 22.65 -3.24 -1.81
C GLY A 108 21.33 -2.91 -2.50
N SER A 109 20.40 -2.19 -1.84
CA SER A 109 19.22 -1.67 -2.53
C SER A 109 19.53 -0.39 -3.31
N GLU A 110 18.82 -0.16 -4.42
CA GLU A 110 18.97 1.05 -5.24
C GLU A 110 18.69 2.33 -4.45
N LEU A 111 17.62 2.33 -3.60
CA LEU A 111 17.32 3.49 -2.75
C LEU A 111 18.43 3.79 -1.74
N LYS A 112 19.12 2.77 -1.23
CA LYS A 112 20.28 2.98 -0.37
C LYS A 112 21.45 3.61 -1.15
N ALA A 113 21.70 3.15 -2.37
CA ALA A 113 22.71 3.74 -3.24
C ALA A 113 22.39 5.19 -3.62
N GLN A 114 21.13 5.50 -3.93
CA GLN A 114 20.65 6.88 -4.18
C GLN A 114 20.83 7.78 -2.95
N PHE A 115 20.53 7.26 -1.76
CA PHE A 115 20.77 7.99 -0.52
C PHE A 115 22.28 8.31 -0.35
N GLU A 116 23.17 7.36 -0.59
CA GLU A 116 24.62 7.54 -0.49
C GLU A 116 25.17 8.54 -1.51
N ARG A 117 24.52 8.68 -2.68
CA ARG A 117 24.84 9.70 -3.70
C ARG A 117 24.16 11.06 -3.46
N GLY A 118 23.34 11.19 -2.40
CA GLY A 118 22.57 12.42 -2.12
C GLY A 118 21.36 12.64 -3.04
N GLU A 119 20.94 11.64 -3.79
CA GLU A 119 19.81 11.67 -4.74
C GLU A 119 18.48 11.34 -4.07
N PHE A 120 18.50 10.73 -2.89
CA PHE A 120 17.32 10.39 -2.09
C PHE A 120 17.45 10.95 -0.68
N THR A 121 16.44 11.68 -0.22
CA THR A 121 16.37 12.24 1.14
C THR A 121 15.27 11.47 1.91
N PRO A 122 15.63 10.59 2.85
CA PRO A 122 14.63 9.86 3.63
C PRO A 122 13.88 10.80 4.59
N LEU A 123 12.65 10.41 4.94
CA LEU A 123 11.92 11.08 6.00
C LEU A 123 12.53 10.78 7.37
N PRO A 124 12.65 11.79 8.25
CA PRO A 124 12.94 11.55 9.65
C PRO A 124 11.75 10.85 10.34
N PRO A 125 11.93 10.28 11.53
CA PRO A 125 10.85 9.58 12.26
C PRO A 125 9.56 10.39 12.39
N TYR A 126 9.66 11.68 12.72
CA TYR A 126 8.51 12.58 12.79
C TYR A 126 7.82 12.75 11.43
N GLY A 127 8.58 12.86 10.34
CA GLY A 127 8.04 12.97 8.98
C GLY A 127 7.27 11.71 8.55
N LEU A 128 7.71 10.51 8.97
CA LEU A 128 6.96 9.28 8.72
C LEU A 128 5.60 9.25 9.46
N MET A 129 5.56 9.84 10.66
CA MET A 129 4.32 9.95 11.43
C MET A 129 3.36 10.96 10.81
N GLU A 130 3.87 12.11 10.33
CA GLU A 130 3.06 13.10 9.62
C GLU A 130 2.52 12.52 8.30
N GLU A 131 3.33 11.77 7.56
CA GLU A 131 2.89 11.09 6.34
C GLU A 131 1.76 10.10 6.62
N LEU A 132 1.92 9.26 7.65
CA LEU A 132 0.87 8.33 8.09
C LEU A 132 -0.39 9.05 8.53
N LYS A 133 -0.27 10.15 9.29
CA LYS A 133 -1.38 10.98 9.70
C LYS A 133 -2.15 11.51 8.49
N VAL A 134 -1.47 12.06 7.49
CA VAL A 134 -2.09 12.54 6.26
C VAL A 134 -2.85 11.42 5.56
N ILE A 135 -2.26 10.21 5.45
CA ILE A 135 -2.95 9.05 4.85
C ILE A 135 -4.25 8.76 5.60
N ILE A 136 -4.20 8.63 6.94
CA ILE A 136 -5.37 8.25 7.75
C ILE A 136 -6.46 9.34 7.70
N GLU A 137 -6.10 10.61 7.76
CA GLU A 137 -7.05 11.74 7.72
C GLU A 137 -7.80 11.86 6.38
N HIS A 138 -7.25 11.29 5.30
CA HIS A 138 -7.86 11.29 3.97
C HIS A 138 -8.52 9.95 3.60
N LEU A 139 -8.67 9.03 4.57
CA LEU A 139 -9.44 7.80 4.34
C LEU A 139 -10.94 8.11 4.42
N GLU A 140 -11.66 7.69 3.39
CA GLU A 140 -13.12 7.79 3.25
C GLU A 140 -13.70 6.37 3.18
N LEU A 141 -13.83 5.73 4.34
CA LEU A 141 -14.29 4.35 4.45
C LEU A 141 -15.75 4.30 4.89
N PRO A 142 -16.60 3.49 4.25
CA PRO A 142 -17.98 3.32 4.69
C PRO A 142 -18.04 2.46 5.97
N GLU A 143 -18.93 2.80 6.88
CA GLU A 143 -19.18 2.02 8.12
C GLU A 143 -19.55 0.55 7.82
N THR A 144 -20.16 0.29 6.66
CA THR A 144 -20.61 -1.03 6.24
C THR A 144 -19.50 -1.94 5.71
N ASP A 145 -18.30 -1.40 5.42
CA ASP A 145 -17.13 -2.17 4.95
C ASP A 145 -15.87 -1.70 5.70
N PRO A 146 -15.76 -2.01 6.99
CA PRO A 146 -14.67 -1.55 7.84
C PRO A 146 -13.36 -2.22 7.43
N MET A 147 -12.27 -1.44 7.54
CA MET A 147 -10.91 -1.88 7.25
C MET A 147 -10.11 -2.04 8.54
N VAL A 148 -9.37 -3.13 8.67
CA VAL A 148 -8.41 -3.31 9.78
C VAL A 148 -7.09 -2.66 9.41
N PHE A 149 -6.74 -1.58 10.10
CA PHE A 149 -5.46 -0.89 9.96
C PHE A 149 -4.42 -1.42 10.96
N ARG A 150 -3.17 -1.58 10.52
CA ARG A 150 -2.04 -1.99 11.37
C ARG A 150 -0.75 -1.27 10.95
N SER A 151 -0.01 -0.77 11.94
CA SER A 151 1.38 -0.31 11.80
C SER A 151 2.30 -0.93 12.86
N ASN A 152 2.04 -2.19 13.22
CA ASN A 152 2.74 -2.91 14.28
C ASN A 152 4.02 -3.64 13.82
N HIS A 153 4.45 -3.43 12.57
CA HIS A 153 5.71 -3.98 12.06
C HIS A 153 6.92 -3.35 12.77
N VAL A 154 8.00 -4.13 12.93
CA VAL A 154 9.23 -3.74 13.63
C VAL A 154 9.92 -2.50 13.02
N SER A 155 9.69 -2.20 11.74
CA SER A 155 10.21 -0.99 11.07
C SER A 155 9.57 0.32 11.57
N ASN A 156 8.42 0.25 12.24
CA ASN A 156 7.67 1.44 12.64
C ASN A 156 8.08 1.95 14.03
N TYR A 157 8.13 3.27 14.15
CA TYR A 157 8.41 3.96 15.42
C TYR A 157 7.21 3.92 16.37
N ILE A 158 5.98 3.93 15.82
CA ILE A 158 4.73 3.82 16.60
C ILE A 158 3.95 2.62 16.09
N ARG A 159 3.51 1.78 17.04
CA ARG A 159 2.68 0.61 16.78
C ARG A 159 1.22 0.98 16.98
N LEU A 160 0.47 1.04 15.90
CA LEU A 160 -0.97 1.29 15.92
C LEU A 160 -1.72 0.08 15.36
N ALA A 161 -2.92 -0.14 15.89
CA ALA A 161 -3.89 -1.08 15.33
C ALA A 161 -5.30 -0.54 15.63
N ALA A 162 -6.15 -0.52 14.62
CA ALA A 162 -7.53 -0.05 14.74
C ALA A 162 -8.40 -0.71 13.66
N THR A 163 -9.71 -0.70 13.88
CA THR A 163 -10.69 -0.88 12.81
C THR A 163 -11.20 0.49 12.41
N LEU A 164 -11.23 0.80 11.12
CA LEU A 164 -11.61 2.10 10.57
C LEU A 164 -12.84 1.93 9.66
N PRO A 165 -13.80 2.90 9.59
CA PRO A 165 -13.86 4.04 10.50
C PRO A 165 -14.15 3.60 11.94
N ARG A 166 -13.79 4.42 12.90
CA ARG A 166 -14.22 4.26 14.27
C ARG A 166 -15.51 5.06 14.49
N ASP A 167 -16.40 4.51 15.32
CA ASP A 167 -17.51 5.23 15.93
C ASP A 167 -17.00 6.41 16.83
#